data_3f239cf55f05e542a6e4a4d6e8dc9ca6
#
_entry.id   3f239cf55f05e542a6e4a4d6e8dc9ca6
#
_cell.length_a   1.000
_cell.length_b   1.000
_cell.length_c   1.000
_cell.angle_alpha   90.00
_cell.angle_beta   90.00
_cell.angle_gamma   90.00
#
_symmetry.space_group_name_H-M   'P 1'
#
loop_
_entity.id
_entity.type
_entity.pdbx_description
1 polymer ?
#
loop_
_entity_poly.entity_id
_entity_poly.type
_entity_poly.pdbx_seq_one_letter_code
_entity_poly.pdbx_strand_id
1 'polypeptide(L)'
;MRMIRTLATGLFLALSASPSIAATPVASVRVAFDRNGIVDTQASGLADVAAGRAASADDPVRIASISKLVTAIGAMRLVEQGKLDLDADLSSLLGWRLRHPAYPDTPITLRLLLSHRAGLTDAAGYYAVPLDGALSDITDDPRAWDDQHAPGTFFRYANVNFPIVASAMERATGERFDKLMQRLVFAPLKVDACFNWESCRAETAGRAVVQYGASGTPVYDDHHGRKPDCAVIRSTKRDCDLSQWKPGRNGAMFSPQGGLRISANGLARIGRMLLNEGVLDDVRLLWPASVRALTTPQWTYSADNGLTVEEDSSGQSRSGFFCRYGLAVQTLATKREGCRDDPFGDGIERVGHAGAAYGLLSGLWIDRASGTGVVYFATGVEDAPRGTHSAFTEVEERLARGTR
;
A
#
# COMPACT_ATOMS: atom_id res chain seq x y z
N MET A 1 50.10 17.04 62.55
CA MET A 1 48.92 16.52 61.84
C MET A 1 48.89 17.15 60.45
N ARG A 2 49.29 16.39 59.43
CA ARG A 2 49.28 16.85 58.03
C ARG A 2 48.07 16.23 57.32
N MET A 3 47.15 17.08 56.86
CA MET A 3 46.00 16.67 56.02
C MET A 3 46.46 16.45 54.59
N ILE A 4 46.31 15.23 54.08
CA ILE A 4 46.48 14.90 52.65
C ILE A 4 45.12 15.14 51.95
N ARG A 5 45.11 16.06 50.98
CA ARG A 5 43.99 16.28 50.07
C ARG A 5 44.16 15.40 48.84
N THR A 6 43.28 14.43 48.70
CA THR A 6 43.22 13.59 47.48
C THR A 6 42.41 14.33 46.39
N LEU A 7 43.05 14.66 45.27
CA LEU A 7 42.37 15.12 44.05
C LEU A 7 41.81 13.91 43.31
N ALA A 8 40.50 13.85 43.12
CA ALA A 8 39.86 12.90 42.25
C ALA A 8 39.75 13.51 40.83
N THR A 9 40.52 12.94 39.90
CA THR A 9 40.46 13.32 38.48
C THR A 9 39.34 12.54 37.81
N GLY A 10 38.25 13.22 37.52
CA GLY A 10 37.13 12.64 36.76
C GLY A 10 37.49 12.52 35.27
N LEU A 11 37.53 11.30 34.76
CA LEU A 11 37.70 11.00 33.33
C LEU A 11 36.33 11.13 32.63
N PHE A 12 36.11 12.21 31.88
CA PHE A 12 34.97 12.35 31.01
C PHE A 12 35.18 11.51 29.74
N LEU A 13 34.52 10.36 29.61
CA LEU A 13 34.39 9.67 28.34
C LEU A 13 33.43 10.46 27.47
N ALA A 14 33.96 11.12 26.45
CA ALA A 14 33.17 11.65 25.35
C ALA A 14 32.66 10.47 24.49
N LEU A 15 31.38 10.14 24.59
CA LEU A 15 30.74 9.26 23.62
C LEU A 15 30.69 10.02 22.28
N SER A 16 31.61 9.66 21.37
CA SER A 16 31.49 10.07 19.96
C SER A 16 30.30 9.32 19.35
N ALA A 17 29.21 10.05 19.07
CA ALA A 17 28.14 9.57 18.23
C ALA A 17 28.72 9.37 16.82
N SER A 18 28.87 8.12 16.40
CA SER A 18 29.19 7.80 15.01
C SER A 18 28.07 8.34 14.11
N PRO A 19 28.38 9.04 13.01
CA PRO A 19 27.34 9.45 12.08
C PRO A 19 26.65 8.18 11.54
N SER A 20 25.34 8.11 11.67
CA SER A 20 24.52 7.08 11.02
C SER A 20 24.77 7.20 9.52
N ILE A 21 25.39 6.19 8.92
CA ILE A 21 25.53 6.13 7.46
C ILE A 21 24.12 5.87 6.94
N ALA A 22 23.56 6.85 6.21
CA ALA A 22 22.26 6.72 5.57
C ALA A 22 22.24 5.43 4.73
N ALA A 23 21.21 4.59 4.93
CA ALA A 23 21.07 3.35 4.16
C ALA A 23 21.06 3.67 2.65
N THR A 24 22.01 3.11 1.92
CA THR A 24 22.05 3.27 0.46
C THR A 24 21.13 2.22 -0.17
N PRO A 25 20.06 2.62 -0.84
CA PRO A 25 19.15 1.68 -1.51
C PRO A 25 19.90 0.84 -2.56
N VAL A 26 19.51 -0.43 -2.71
CA VAL A 26 19.97 -1.28 -3.83
C VAL A 26 19.46 -0.72 -5.15
N ALA A 27 18.20 -0.28 -5.17
CA ALA A 27 17.61 0.51 -6.25
C ALA A 27 16.73 1.60 -5.66
N SER A 28 16.70 2.77 -6.31
CA SER A 28 15.72 3.80 -6.03
C SER A 28 15.29 4.52 -7.30
N VAL A 29 13.99 4.86 -7.35
CA VAL A 29 13.39 5.63 -8.44
C VAL A 29 12.49 6.70 -7.85
N ARG A 30 12.54 7.89 -8.42
CA ARG A 30 11.65 9.01 -8.15
C ARG A 30 11.15 9.60 -9.45
N VAL A 31 9.85 9.84 -9.55
CA VAL A 31 9.20 10.51 -10.69
C VAL A 31 8.34 11.64 -10.14
N ALA A 32 8.68 12.89 -10.47
CA ALA A 32 7.83 14.04 -10.23
C ALA A 32 6.94 14.31 -11.46
N PHE A 33 5.70 14.70 -11.22
CA PHE A 33 4.74 14.96 -12.28
C PHE A 33 3.83 16.14 -11.95
N ASP A 34 3.22 16.71 -12.98
CA ASP A 34 2.15 17.68 -12.85
C ASP A 34 0.89 17.21 -13.61
N ARG A 35 -0.10 18.10 -13.78
CA ARG A 35 -1.32 17.80 -14.53
C ARG A 35 -1.05 17.39 -15.98
N ASN A 36 0.04 17.89 -16.59
CA ASN A 36 0.34 17.76 -18.01
C ASN A 36 1.28 16.58 -18.32
N GLY A 37 2.22 16.24 -17.41
CA GLY A 37 3.20 15.19 -17.70
C GLY A 37 4.15 14.88 -16.56
N ILE A 38 5.19 14.12 -16.91
CA ILE A 38 6.37 13.90 -16.08
C ILE A 38 7.23 15.16 -16.14
N VAL A 39 7.65 15.65 -14.98
CA VAL A 39 8.48 16.87 -14.83
C VAL A 39 9.93 16.52 -14.57
N ASP A 40 10.18 15.46 -13.78
CA ASP A 40 11.52 15.02 -13.42
C ASP A 40 11.54 13.52 -13.16
N THR A 41 12.64 12.87 -13.51
CA THR A 41 12.84 11.43 -13.27
C THR A 41 14.27 11.20 -12.78
N GLN A 42 14.38 10.53 -11.65
CA GLN A 42 15.63 10.11 -11.04
C GLN A 42 15.60 8.60 -10.82
N ALA A 43 16.62 7.89 -11.25
CA ALA A 43 16.80 6.47 -11.03
C ALA A 43 18.24 6.16 -10.67
N SER A 44 18.46 5.28 -9.70
CA SER A 44 19.80 4.88 -9.27
C SER A 44 19.80 3.44 -8.77
N GLY A 45 20.99 2.81 -8.80
CA GLY A 45 21.19 1.44 -8.36
C GLY A 45 20.75 0.39 -9.37
N LEU A 46 20.55 -0.84 -8.91
CA LEU A 46 20.29 -2.01 -9.75
C LEU A 46 18.90 -2.57 -9.49
N ALA A 47 18.12 -2.71 -10.55
CA ALA A 47 16.83 -3.40 -10.52
C ALA A 47 16.97 -4.92 -10.38
N ASP A 48 18.10 -5.46 -10.85
CA ASP A 48 18.50 -6.85 -10.70
C ASP A 48 20.02 -6.90 -10.54
N VAL A 49 20.49 -7.22 -9.35
CA VAL A 49 21.92 -7.27 -9.01
C VAL A 49 22.61 -8.42 -9.74
N ALA A 50 21.96 -9.60 -9.82
CA ALA A 50 22.53 -10.78 -10.46
C ALA A 50 22.72 -10.58 -11.96
N ALA A 51 21.81 -9.85 -12.61
CA ALA A 51 21.88 -9.50 -14.02
C ALA A 51 22.69 -8.23 -14.31
N GLY A 52 23.13 -7.48 -13.28
CA GLY A 52 23.77 -6.17 -13.44
C GLY A 52 22.86 -5.12 -14.09
N ARG A 53 21.53 -5.28 -14.00
CA ARG A 53 20.56 -4.44 -14.70
C ARG A 53 20.25 -3.18 -13.89
N ALA A 54 20.55 -2.01 -14.47
CA ALA A 54 20.25 -0.72 -13.85
C ALA A 54 18.74 -0.52 -13.65
N ALA A 55 18.37 0.20 -12.58
CA ALA A 55 17.00 0.57 -12.31
C ALA A 55 16.50 1.66 -13.27
N SER A 56 15.23 1.57 -13.67
CA SER A 56 14.56 2.53 -14.55
C SER A 56 13.17 2.88 -14.01
N ALA A 57 12.69 4.08 -14.33
CA ALA A 57 11.32 4.50 -13.99
C ALA A 57 10.23 3.71 -14.76
N ASP A 58 10.60 2.95 -15.79
CA ASP A 58 9.74 2.08 -16.55
C ASP A 58 9.74 0.62 -16.08
N ASP A 59 10.60 0.28 -15.12
CA ASP A 59 10.65 -1.07 -14.57
C ASP A 59 9.50 -1.31 -13.59
N PRO A 60 8.69 -2.37 -13.80
CA PRO A 60 7.63 -2.69 -12.86
C PRO A 60 8.21 -3.21 -11.55
N VAL A 61 7.68 -2.70 -10.46
CA VAL A 61 8.02 -3.11 -9.10
C VAL A 61 6.75 -3.43 -8.33
N ARG A 62 6.81 -4.35 -7.38
CA ARG A 62 5.72 -4.62 -6.45
C ARG A 62 5.62 -3.45 -5.46
N ILE A 63 4.58 -2.61 -5.61
CA ILE A 63 4.47 -1.32 -4.89
C ILE A 63 3.83 -1.43 -3.50
N ALA A 64 3.69 -2.63 -2.97
CA ALA A 64 3.09 -2.86 -1.66
C ALA A 64 1.73 -2.14 -1.49
N SER A 65 1.50 -1.45 -0.39
CA SER A 65 0.18 -0.93 0.01
C SER A 65 -0.41 0.16 -0.88
N ILE A 66 0.34 0.78 -1.78
CA ILE A 66 -0.24 1.65 -2.83
C ILE A 66 -1.23 0.86 -3.71
N SER A 67 -1.11 -0.47 -3.77
CA SER A 67 -2.08 -1.36 -4.41
C SER A 67 -3.51 -1.15 -3.92
N LYS A 68 -3.69 -0.77 -2.66
CA LYS A 68 -5.00 -0.50 -2.05
C LYS A 68 -5.72 0.67 -2.73
N LEU A 69 -5.00 1.76 -2.95
CA LEU A 69 -5.54 2.92 -3.68
C LEU A 69 -5.98 2.54 -5.09
N VAL A 70 -5.17 1.74 -5.80
CA VAL A 70 -5.50 1.32 -7.17
C VAL A 70 -6.69 0.34 -7.17
N THR A 71 -6.77 -0.55 -6.20
CA THR A 71 -7.94 -1.43 -5.99
C THR A 71 -9.20 -0.61 -5.72
N ALA A 72 -9.10 0.43 -4.88
CA ALA A 72 -10.23 1.32 -4.59
C ALA A 72 -10.69 2.10 -5.81
N ILE A 73 -9.79 2.52 -6.72
CA ILE A 73 -10.17 3.12 -8.01
C ILE A 73 -11.02 2.14 -8.83
N GLY A 74 -10.63 0.86 -8.90
CA GLY A 74 -11.42 -0.18 -9.58
C GLY A 74 -12.79 -0.38 -8.92
N ALA A 75 -12.85 -0.42 -7.59
CA ALA A 75 -14.10 -0.52 -6.84
C ALA A 75 -15.02 0.68 -7.10
N MET A 76 -14.48 1.91 -7.10
CA MET A 76 -15.24 3.13 -7.40
C MET A 76 -15.81 3.15 -8.82
N ARG A 77 -15.11 2.56 -9.79
CA ARG A 77 -15.67 2.37 -11.14
C ARG A 77 -16.90 1.46 -11.13
N LEU A 78 -16.90 0.43 -10.29
CA LEU A 78 -18.07 -0.45 -10.14
C LEU A 78 -19.21 0.26 -9.38
N VAL A 79 -18.88 1.15 -8.46
CA VAL A 79 -19.88 2.02 -7.81
C VAL A 79 -20.53 2.95 -8.83
N GLU A 80 -19.76 3.63 -9.69
CA GLU A 80 -20.28 4.48 -10.77
C GLU A 80 -21.16 3.70 -11.78
N GLN A 81 -20.89 2.41 -11.96
CA GLN A 81 -21.68 1.52 -12.82
C GLN A 81 -22.93 0.94 -12.13
N GLY A 82 -23.18 1.30 -10.86
CA GLY A 82 -24.27 0.75 -10.06
C GLY A 82 -24.13 -0.75 -9.73
N LYS A 83 -22.93 -1.32 -9.88
CA LYS A 83 -22.64 -2.72 -9.58
C LYS A 83 -22.23 -2.95 -8.12
N LEU A 84 -21.71 -1.91 -7.48
CA LEU A 84 -21.40 -1.86 -6.05
C LEU A 84 -22.05 -0.63 -5.44
N ASP A 85 -22.33 -0.71 -4.15
CA ASP A 85 -22.77 0.40 -3.32
C ASP A 85 -21.81 0.54 -2.14
N LEU A 86 -21.38 1.78 -1.86
CA LEU A 86 -20.46 2.06 -0.77
C LEU A 86 -21.04 1.73 0.61
N ASP A 87 -22.35 1.82 0.76
CA ASP A 87 -23.04 1.78 2.06
C ASP A 87 -23.99 0.58 2.22
N ALA A 88 -24.14 -0.24 1.17
CA ALA A 88 -24.90 -1.48 1.27
C ALA A 88 -24.17 -2.55 2.11
N ASP A 89 -24.97 -3.40 2.75
CA ASP A 89 -24.48 -4.58 3.45
C ASP A 89 -23.85 -5.59 2.48
N LEU A 90 -22.57 -5.87 2.65
CA LEU A 90 -21.83 -6.77 1.76
C LEU A 90 -22.22 -8.25 1.93
N SER A 91 -22.82 -8.66 3.04
CA SER A 91 -23.19 -10.08 3.25
C SER A 91 -24.12 -10.61 2.17
N SER A 92 -25.07 -9.81 1.72
CA SER A 92 -26.02 -10.20 0.67
C SER A 92 -25.34 -10.38 -0.68
N LEU A 93 -24.37 -9.54 -1.01
CA LEU A 93 -23.60 -9.62 -2.25
C LEU A 93 -22.61 -10.79 -2.24
N LEU A 94 -21.89 -10.96 -1.13
CA LEU A 94 -20.85 -11.98 -0.98
C LEU A 94 -21.41 -13.40 -1.02
N GLY A 95 -22.66 -13.59 -0.55
CA GLY A 95 -23.30 -14.90 -0.41
C GLY A 95 -22.81 -15.69 0.81
N TRP A 96 -22.14 -15.01 1.74
CA TRP A 96 -21.77 -15.50 3.07
C TRP A 96 -21.84 -14.36 4.08
N ARG A 97 -22.00 -14.71 5.35
CA ARG A 97 -22.22 -13.72 6.40
C ARG A 97 -20.92 -13.03 6.78
N LEU A 98 -20.81 -11.74 6.49
CA LEU A 98 -19.71 -10.88 6.94
C LEU A 98 -20.22 -10.02 8.10
N ARG A 99 -19.93 -10.44 9.34
CA ARG A 99 -20.41 -9.77 10.56
C ARG A 99 -19.37 -9.87 11.66
N HIS A 100 -19.25 -8.79 12.40
CA HIS A 100 -18.49 -8.77 13.64
C HIS A 100 -19.21 -9.65 14.68
N PRO A 101 -18.51 -10.60 15.35
CA PRO A 101 -19.18 -11.53 16.29
C PRO A 101 -19.90 -10.83 17.45
N ALA A 102 -19.29 -9.77 18.02
CA ALA A 102 -19.87 -8.99 19.12
C ALA A 102 -20.92 -7.95 18.67
N TYR A 103 -20.99 -7.63 17.37
CA TYR A 103 -21.91 -6.64 16.80
C TYR A 103 -22.67 -7.22 15.59
N PRO A 104 -23.46 -8.29 15.79
CA PRO A 104 -24.05 -9.07 14.69
C PRO A 104 -25.08 -8.30 13.85
N ASP A 105 -25.63 -7.23 14.37
CA ASP A 105 -26.64 -6.41 13.69
C ASP A 105 -26.00 -5.24 12.90
N THR A 106 -24.70 -4.98 13.08
CA THR A 106 -24.00 -3.92 12.37
C THR A 106 -23.55 -4.41 10.99
N PRO A 107 -24.04 -3.83 9.89
CA PRO A 107 -23.60 -4.22 8.55
C PRO A 107 -22.17 -3.82 8.29
N ILE A 108 -21.43 -4.69 7.62
CA ILE A 108 -20.11 -4.35 7.06
C ILE A 108 -20.30 -3.89 5.62
N THR A 109 -19.85 -2.68 5.34
CA THR A 109 -20.02 -2.01 4.05
C THR A 109 -18.68 -1.83 3.32
N LEU A 110 -18.74 -1.58 2.02
CA LEU A 110 -17.55 -1.28 1.22
C LEU A 110 -16.80 -0.03 1.75
N ARG A 111 -17.55 0.99 2.20
CA ARG A 111 -16.98 2.19 2.83
C ARG A 111 -16.16 1.85 4.08
N LEU A 112 -16.67 1.01 4.95
CA LEU A 112 -15.97 0.59 6.17
C LEU A 112 -14.70 -0.19 5.86
N LEU A 113 -14.72 -1.08 4.86
CA LEU A 113 -13.54 -1.83 4.42
C LEU A 113 -12.48 -0.89 3.83
N LEU A 114 -12.85 -0.04 2.87
CA LEU A 114 -11.94 0.88 2.21
C LEU A 114 -11.34 1.92 3.16
N SER A 115 -12.02 2.24 4.25
CA SER A 115 -11.53 3.20 5.26
C SER A 115 -10.91 2.56 6.50
N HIS A 116 -10.70 1.23 6.50
CA HIS A 116 -10.13 0.48 7.63
C HIS A 116 -10.90 0.65 8.95
N ARG A 117 -12.22 0.76 8.86
CA ARG A 117 -13.13 0.95 9.99
C ARG A 117 -14.12 -0.21 10.17
N ALA A 118 -13.89 -1.32 9.50
CA ALA A 118 -14.77 -2.50 9.57
C ALA A 118 -14.62 -3.31 10.86
N GLY A 119 -13.66 -2.98 11.74
CA GLY A 119 -13.34 -3.76 12.94
C GLY A 119 -12.57 -5.04 12.66
N LEU A 120 -11.89 -5.14 11.50
CA LEU A 120 -11.08 -6.28 11.09
C LEU A 120 -9.62 -6.15 11.54
N THR A 121 -8.97 -7.30 11.77
CA THR A 121 -7.54 -7.47 12.05
C THR A 121 -6.93 -8.51 11.12
N ASP A 122 -5.60 -8.52 10.99
CA ASP A 122 -4.87 -9.50 10.17
C ASP A 122 -4.51 -10.80 10.93
N ALA A 123 -4.90 -10.94 12.22
CA ALA A 123 -4.43 -12.00 13.10
C ALA A 123 -4.93 -13.41 12.70
N ALA A 124 -5.98 -13.52 11.88
CA ALA A 124 -6.47 -14.80 11.36
C ALA A 124 -5.69 -15.32 10.14
N GLY A 125 -4.69 -14.58 9.63
CA GLY A 125 -3.77 -15.07 8.61
C GLY A 125 -4.34 -15.16 7.18
N TYR A 126 -5.11 -14.17 6.75
CA TYR A 126 -5.72 -14.09 5.40
C TYR A 126 -4.74 -14.36 4.24
N TYR A 127 -3.46 -14.08 4.45
CA TYR A 127 -2.39 -14.24 3.44
C TYR A 127 -2.05 -15.70 3.13
N ALA A 128 -2.51 -16.64 3.96
CA ALA A 128 -2.27 -18.07 3.80
C ALA A 128 -3.46 -18.82 3.16
N VAL A 129 -4.53 -18.13 2.76
CA VAL A 129 -5.71 -18.76 2.13
C VAL A 129 -5.32 -19.38 0.79
N PRO A 130 -5.38 -20.71 0.66
CA PRO A 130 -4.96 -21.39 -0.57
C PRO A 130 -5.98 -21.22 -1.70
N LEU A 131 -5.60 -21.60 -2.92
CA LEU A 131 -6.42 -21.48 -4.12
C LEU A 131 -7.84 -22.06 -3.95
N ASP A 132 -7.97 -23.19 -3.26
CA ASP A 132 -9.25 -23.87 -2.99
C ASP A 132 -9.87 -23.49 -1.63
N GLY A 133 -9.27 -22.57 -0.88
CA GLY A 133 -9.80 -22.04 0.36
C GLY A 133 -10.92 -21.01 0.15
N ALA A 134 -11.53 -20.60 1.24
CA ALA A 134 -12.54 -19.55 1.26
C ALA A 134 -12.15 -18.42 2.22
N LEU A 135 -12.40 -17.18 1.83
CA LEU A 135 -12.11 -16.04 2.70
C LEU A 135 -13.09 -15.94 3.87
N SER A 136 -14.29 -16.55 3.74
CA SER A 136 -15.22 -16.72 4.85
C SER A 136 -14.61 -17.44 6.05
N ASP A 137 -13.74 -18.45 5.81
CA ASP A 137 -13.10 -19.21 6.88
C ASP A 137 -12.19 -18.30 7.76
N ILE A 138 -11.65 -17.25 7.16
CA ILE A 138 -10.87 -16.23 7.88
C ILE A 138 -11.78 -15.33 8.71
N THR A 139 -12.91 -14.87 8.16
CA THR A 139 -13.83 -13.97 8.87
C THR A 139 -14.71 -14.69 9.89
N ASP A 140 -14.81 -16.02 9.83
CA ASP A 140 -15.44 -16.85 10.85
C ASP A 140 -14.51 -17.08 12.08
N ASP A 141 -13.21 -16.84 11.93
CA ASP A 141 -12.25 -16.88 13.04
C ASP A 141 -12.39 -15.60 13.89
N PRO A 142 -12.66 -15.72 15.21
CA PRO A 142 -12.79 -14.55 16.09
C PRO A 142 -11.55 -13.64 16.10
N ARG A 143 -10.34 -14.17 15.81
CA ARG A 143 -9.10 -13.40 15.74
C ARG A 143 -9.08 -12.40 14.58
N ALA A 144 -9.95 -12.58 13.57
CA ALA A 144 -10.09 -11.62 12.47
C ALA A 144 -10.73 -10.29 12.90
N TRP A 145 -11.23 -10.19 14.10
CA TRP A 145 -12.04 -9.06 14.56
C TRP A 145 -11.43 -8.37 15.79
N ASP A 146 -11.61 -7.06 15.85
CA ASP A 146 -11.28 -6.24 17.01
C ASP A 146 -12.31 -6.51 18.12
N ASP A 147 -11.87 -6.98 19.28
CA ASP A 147 -12.76 -7.38 20.39
C ASP A 147 -13.29 -6.19 21.21
N GLN A 148 -12.83 -4.97 20.95
CA GLN A 148 -13.14 -3.79 21.77
C GLN A 148 -14.03 -2.77 21.07
N HIS A 149 -14.01 -2.68 19.73
CA HIS A 149 -14.62 -1.57 19.02
C HIS A 149 -15.64 -2.05 17.98
N ALA A 150 -16.80 -1.41 17.99
CA ALA A 150 -17.83 -1.65 16.97
C ALA A 150 -17.37 -1.19 15.57
N PRO A 151 -17.79 -1.88 14.50
CA PRO A 151 -17.56 -1.42 13.14
C PRO A 151 -18.04 0.03 12.95
N GLY A 152 -17.22 0.84 12.31
CA GLY A 152 -17.48 2.26 12.07
C GLY A 152 -16.99 3.21 13.17
N THR A 153 -16.58 2.74 14.35
CA THR A 153 -16.18 3.61 15.47
C THR A 153 -14.68 3.80 15.60
N PHE A 154 -13.88 2.82 15.15
CA PHE A 154 -12.43 2.81 15.37
C PHE A 154 -11.68 2.53 14.08
N PHE A 155 -10.56 3.24 13.86
CA PHE A 155 -9.64 3.01 12.75
C PHE A 155 -8.54 2.03 13.17
N ARG A 156 -8.44 0.92 12.43
CA ARG A 156 -7.34 -0.03 12.52
C ARG A 156 -6.92 -0.45 11.13
N TYR A 157 -5.72 -0.09 10.72
CA TYR A 157 -5.20 -0.54 9.43
C TYR A 157 -5.08 -2.05 9.41
N ALA A 158 -5.80 -2.70 8.49
CA ALA A 158 -5.79 -4.16 8.33
C ALA A 158 -5.84 -4.52 6.85
N ASN A 159 -4.94 -5.40 6.43
CA ASN A 159 -4.81 -5.79 5.03
C ASN A 159 -5.97 -6.64 4.54
N VAL A 160 -6.57 -7.47 5.41
CA VAL A 160 -7.69 -8.38 5.09
C VAL A 160 -8.91 -7.65 4.51
N ASN A 161 -9.07 -6.36 4.78
CA ASN A 161 -10.14 -5.56 4.17
C ASN A 161 -10.15 -5.67 2.64
N PHE A 162 -8.98 -5.65 2.00
CA PHE A 162 -8.86 -5.62 0.54
C PHE A 162 -9.13 -6.97 -0.15
N PRO A 163 -8.70 -8.12 0.38
CA PRO A 163 -9.27 -9.43 0.01
C PRO A 163 -10.80 -9.46 -0.01
N ILE A 164 -11.47 -8.90 0.99
CA ILE A 164 -12.94 -8.84 1.03
C ILE A 164 -13.48 -7.89 -0.05
N VAL A 165 -12.85 -6.72 -0.25
CA VAL A 165 -13.19 -5.81 -1.36
C VAL A 165 -13.07 -6.52 -2.70
N ALA A 166 -11.97 -7.26 -2.96
CA ALA A 166 -11.79 -8.01 -4.19
C ALA A 166 -12.87 -9.11 -4.34
N SER A 167 -13.21 -9.83 -3.25
CA SER A 167 -14.32 -10.79 -3.27
C SER A 167 -15.65 -10.13 -3.66
N ALA A 168 -15.94 -8.94 -3.14
CA ALA A 168 -17.15 -8.19 -3.50
C ALA A 168 -17.13 -7.75 -4.97
N MET A 169 -15.98 -7.27 -5.47
CA MET A 169 -15.81 -6.91 -6.88
C MET A 169 -16.03 -8.10 -7.83
N GLU A 170 -15.48 -9.26 -7.49
CA GLU A 170 -15.66 -10.51 -8.24
C GLU A 170 -17.12 -10.98 -8.23
N ARG A 171 -17.79 -10.93 -7.08
CA ARG A 171 -19.23 -11.31 -6.97
C ARG A 171 -20.12 -10.39 -7.78
N ALA A 172 -19.87 -9.08 -7.75
CA ALA A 172 -20.65 -8.10 -8.50
C ALA A 172 -20.51 -8.22 -10.01
N THR A 173 -19.41 -8.83 -10.49
CA THR A 173 -19.10 -8.85 -11.95
C THR A 173 -19.03 -10.23 -12.57
N GLY A 174 -18.81 -11.29 -11.76
CA GLY A 174 -18.51 -12.62 -12.27
C GLY A 174 -17.11 -12.74 -12.89
N GLU A 175 -16.26 -11.71 -12.75
CA GLU A 175 -14.94 -11.63 -13.37
C GLU A 175 -13.83 -11.73 -12.32
N ARG A 176 -12.75 -12.44 -12.63
CA ARG A 176 -11.59 -12.63 -11.74
C ARG A 176 -10.88 -11.30 -11.51
N PHE A 177 -10.50 -11.01 -10.27
CA PHE A 177 -10.00 -9.71 -9.82
C PHE A 177 -8.85 -9.16 -10.68
N ASP A 178 -7.85 -9.96 -11.02
CA ASP A 178 -6.71 -9.52 -11.82
C ASP A 178 -7.10 -9.09 -13.24
N LYS A 179 -8.05 -9.81 -13.88
CA LYS A 179 -8.59 -9.47 -15.19
C LYS A 179 -9.51 -8.24 -15.12
N LEU A 180 -10.31 -8.19 -14.06
CA LEU A 180 -11.20 -7.05 -13.79
C LEU A 180 -10.41 -5.75 -13.66
N MET A 181 -9.28 -5.74 -12.93
CA MET A 181 -8.42 -4.57 -12.81
C MET A 181 -7.75 -4.17 -14.12
N GLN A 182 -7.38 -5.14 -14.96
CA GLN A 182 -6.92 -4.85 -16.34
C GLN A 182 -7.98 -4.08 -17.12
N ARG A 183 -9.22 -4.55 -17.12
CA ARG A 183 -10.33 -3.94 -17.85
C ARG A 183 -10.77 -2.61 -17.27
N LEU A 184 -10.86 -2.50 -15.94
CA LEU A 184 -11.39 -1.30 -15.28
C LEU A 184 -10.39 -0.15 -15.20
N VAL A 185 -9.10 -0.45 -15.02
CA VAL A 185 -8.10 0.58 -14.67
C VAL A 185 -6.96 0.63 -15.68
N PHE A 186 -6.26 -0.49 -15.92
CA PHE A 186 -4.98 -0.43 -16.60
C PHE A 186 -5.13 -0.23 -18.11
N ALA A 187 -6.01 -0.95 -18.75
CA ALA A 187 -6.23 -0.82 -20.20
C ALA A 187 -6.75 0.58 -20.60
N PRO A 188 -7.78 1.17 -19.93
CA PRO A 188 -8.23 2.52 -20.25
C PRO A 188 -7.14 3.58 -20.08
N LEU A 189 -6.29 3.46 -19.05
CA LEU A 189 -5.18 4.38 -18.81
C LEU A 189 -3.92 4.07 -19.61
N LYS A 190 -3.93 2.99 -20.41
CA LYS A 190 -2.75 2.48 -21.15
C LYS A 190 -1.53 2.29 -20.24
N VAL A 191 -1.77 1.69 -19.08
CA VAL A 191 -0.74 1.40 -18.07
C VAL A 191 -0.40 -0.09 -18.12
N ASP A 192 0.89 -0.40 -18.25
CA ASP A 192 1.40 -1.75 -18.12
C ASP A 192 1.55 -2.09 -16.63
N ALA A 193 0.57 -2.79 -16.09
CA ALA A 193 0.51 -3.17 -14.69
C ALA A 193 -0.27 -4.48 -14.52
N CYS A 194 -0.02 -5.19 -13.42
CA CYS A 194 -0.67 -6.47 -13.15
C CYS A 194 -0.69 -6.82 -11.67
N PHE A 195 -1.68 -7.59 -11.24
CA PHE A 195 -1.75 -8.10 -9.88
C PHE A 195 -1.18 -9.51 -9.79
N ASN A 196 -0.28 -9.71 -8.86
CA ASN A 196 0.28 -10.99 -8.45
C ASN A 196 0.72 -11.90 -9.62
N TRP A 197 1.37 -11.36 -10.64
CA TRP A 197 1.98 -12.02 -11.80
C TRP A 197 1.03 -12.59 -12.83
N GLU A 198 -0.14 -13.09 -12.47
CA GLU A 198 -0.99 -13.90 -13.36
C GLU A 198 -1.35 -13.16 -14.66
N SER A 199 -1.83 -11.92 -14.53
CA SER A 199 -2.18 -11.07 -15.67
C SER A 199 -1.01 -10.24 -16.22
N CYS A 200 0.21 -10.41 -15.71
CA CYS A 200 1.40 -9.75 -16.23
C CYS A 200 1.78 -10.28 -17.62
N ARG A 201 2.28 -9.42 -18.48
CA ARG A 201 2.89 -9.83 -19.75
C ARG A 201 4.30 -10.40 -19.50
N ALA A 202 4.84 -11.17 -20.44
CA ALA A 202 6.19 -11.70 -20.34
C ALA A 202 7.26 -10.58 -20.27
N GLU A 203 7.06 -9.51 -21.06
CA GLU A 203 7.95 -8.34 -21.08
C GLU A 203 7.92 -7.60 -19.74
N THR A 204 6.77 -7.53 -19.07
CA THR A 204 6.62 -6.97 -17.72
C THR A 204 7.42 -7.79 -16.71
N ALA A 205 7.32 -9.12 -16.77
CA ALA A 205 8.09 -10.02 -15.91
C ALA A 205 9.60 -9.89 -16.16
N GLY A 206 10.01 -9.78 -17.43
CA GLY A 206 11.43 -9.66 -17.83
C GLY A 206 12.12 -8.40 -17.30
N ARG A 207 11.33 -7.35 -16.99
CA ARG A 207 11.84 -6.06 -16.48
C ARG A 207 11.57 -5.83 -15.00
N ALA A 208 10.91 -6.76 -14.32
CA ALA A 208 10.53 -6.57 -12.94
C ALA A 208 11.75 -6.30 -12.04
N VAL A 209 11.57 -5.41 -11.07
CA VAL A 209 12.56 -5.11 -10.05
C VAL A 209 12.56 -6.21 -9.01
N VAL A 210 13.72 -6.80 -8.74
CA VAL A 210 13.92 -7.71 -7.62
C VAL A 210 13.91 -6.90 -6.32
N GLN A 211 13.18 -7.37 -5.32
CA GLN A 211 13.17 -6.72 -4.01
C GLN A 211 14.26 -7.32 -3.12
N TYR A 212 15.08 -6.44 -2.56
CA TYR A 212 16.21 -6.80 -1.72
C TYR A 212 15.95 -6.41 -0.26
N GLY A 213 16.42 -7.24 0.68
CA GLY A 213 16.55 -6.86 2.08
C GLY A 213 17.74 -5.92 2.30
N ALA A 214 17.88 -5.38 3.52
CA ALA A 214 18.96 -4.45 3.88
C ALA A 214 20.37 -5.04 3.68
N SER A 215 20.51 -6.36 3.75
CA SER A 215 21.77 -7.07 3.44
C SER A 215 22.12 -7.10 1.94
N GLY A 216 21.24 -6.62 1.05
CA GLY A 216 21.39 -6.79 -0.39
C GLY A 216 21.04 -8.19 -0.91
N THR A 217 20.45 -9.04 -0.08
CA THR A 217 19.97 -10.37 -0.48
C THR A 217 18.57 -10.25 -1.10
N PRO A 218 18.28 -10.96 -2.22
CA PRO A 218 16.93 -11.01 -2.76
C PRO A 218 15.93 -11.60 -1.75
N VAL A 219 14.82 -10.92 -1.52
CA VAL A 219 13.76 -11.36 -0.59
C VAL A 219 12.42 -11.58 -1.27
N TYR A 220 12.18 -10.96 -2.44
CA TYR A 220 10.95 -11.13 -3.20
C TYR A 220 11.15 -10.83 -4.68
N ASP A 221 10.29 -11.41 -5.55
CA ASP A 221 10.28 -11.20 -6.99
C ASP A 221 11.60 -11.54 -7.72
N ASP A 222 12.44 -12.39 -7.14
CA ASP A 222 13.62 -12.95 -7.80
C ASP A 222 13.23 -14.17 -8.66
N HIS A 223 12.69 -13.86 -9.84
CA HIS A 223 12.21 -14.87 -10.78
C HIS A 223 13.05 -14.94 -12.06
N HIS A 224 14.24 -14.33 -12.06
CA HIS A 224 15.18 -14.33 -13.20
C HIS A 224 14.50 -13.93 -14.51
N GLY A 225 13.67 -12.86 -14.47
CA GLY A 225 12.97 -12.33 -15.64
C GLY A 225 11.79 -13.18 -16.14
N ARG A 226 11.30 -14.14 -15.37
CA ARG A 226 10.15 -14.99 -15.71
C ARG A 226 9.02 -14.80 -14.71
N LYS A 227 7.82 -15.24 -15.10
CA LYS A 227 6.72 -15.38 -14.12
C LYS A 227 6.98 -16.61 -13.24
N PRO A 228 6.49 -16.61 -11.97
CA PRO A 228 6.49 -17.84 -11.18
C PRO A 228 5.54 -18.87 -11.80
N ASP A 229 5.85 -20.16 -11.60
CA ASP A 229 5.00 -21.26 -12.08
C ASP A 229 3.59 -21.22 -11.48
N CYS A 230 3.46 -20.68 -10.28
CA CYS A 230 2.18 -20.46 -9.62
C CYS A 230 2.18 -19.09 -8.95
N ALA A 231 1.28 -18.22 -9.38
CA ALA A 231 1.15 -16.84 -8.88
C ALA A 231 0.31 -16.76 -7.59
N VAL A 232 -0.27 -17.85 -7.11
CA VAL A 232 -1.18 -17.89 -5.96
C VAL A 232 -0.71 -18.92 -4.94
N ILE A 233 -1.26 -18.87 -3.72
CA ILE A 233 -0.99 -19.91 -2.71
C ILE A 233 -1.57 -21.23 -3.20
N ARG A 234 -0.72 -22.23 -3.40
CA ARG A 234 -1.12 -23.57 -3.89
C ARG A 234 -2.01 -24.26 -2.86
N SER A 235 -2.98 -25.01 -3.35
CA SER A 235 -3.68 -25.98 -2.53
C SER A 235 -2.73 -27.12 -2.12
N THR A 236 -2.91 -27.67 -0.92
CA THR A 236 -2.20 -28.89 -0.50
C THR A 236 -2.65 -30.13 -1.27
N LYS A 237 -3.78 -30.06 -1.96
CA LYS A 237 -4.44 -31.19 -2.61
C LYS A 237 -4.43 -31.12 -4.14
N ARG A 238 -4.02 -30.00 -4.74
CA ARG A 238 -4.16 -29.75 -6.17
C ARG A 238 -3.04 -28.89 -6.71
N ASP A 239 -2.78 -29.02 -8.00
CA ASP A 239 -1.88 -28.16 -8.74
C ASP A 239 -2.39 -26.72 -8.80
N CYS A 240 -1.55 -25.79 -9.30
CA CYS A 240 -1.92 -24.40 -9.53
C CYS A 240 -2.88 -24.24 -10.73
N ASP A 241 -4.12 -24.71 -10.55
CA ASP A 241 -5.17 -24.69 -11.57
C ASP A 241 -6.20 -23.58 -11.29
N LEU A 242 -5.98 -22.42 -11.91
CA LEU A 242 -6.87 -21.26 -11.78
C LEU A 242 -8.26 -21.46 -12.42
N SER A 243 -8.51 -22.56 -13.15
CA SER A 243 -9.85 -22.89 -13.64
C SER A 243 -10.82 -23.18 -12.49
N GLN A 244 -10.29 -23.48 -11.29
CA GLN A 244 -11.06 -23.72 -10.08
C GLN A 244 -11.46 -22.45 -9.35
N TRP A 245 -11.03 -21.28 -9.80
CA TRP A 245 -11.46 -20.01 -9.25
C TRP A 245 -12.99 -19.89 -9.28
N LYS A 246 -13.55 -19.34 -8.21
CA LYS A 246 -14.97 -19.03 -8.09
C LYS A 246 -15.15 -17.57 -7.67
N PRO A 247 -16.06 -16.81 -8.32
CA PRO A 247 -16.27 -15.42 -7.99
C PRO A 247 -16.53 -15.19 -6.49
N GLY A 248 -15.76 -14.32 -5.88
CA GLY A 248 -15.91 -13.88 -4.50
C GLY A 248 -15.57 -14.90 -3.41
N ARG A 249 -15.07 -16.09 -3.75
CA ARG A 249 -14.71 -17.11 -2.76
C ARG A 249 -13.42 -16.77 -2.03
N ASN A 250 -12.39 -16.35 -2.76
CA ASN A 250 -11.07 -16.04 -2.21
C ASN A 250 -10.45 -14.81 -2.89
N GLY A 251 -10.83 -13.63 -2.45
CA GLY A 251 -10.27 -12.37 -2.95
C GLY A 251 -8.83 -12.11 -2.53
N ALA A 252 -8.24 -12.93 -1.65
CA ALA A 252 -6.83 -12.82 -1.28
C ALA A 252 -5.88 -13.30 -2.40
N MET A 253 -6.38 -14.10 -3.32
CA MET A 253 -5.63 -14.84 -4.33
C MET A 253 -4.66 -13.98 -5.14
N PHE A 254 -5.06 -12.77 -5.52
CA PHE A 254 -4.26 -11.86 -6.33
C PHE A 254 -3.67 -10.70 -5.53
N SER A 255 -3.65 -10.80 -4.19
CA SER A 255 -3.03 -9.85 -3.29
C SER A 255 -3.47 -8.38 -3.56
N PRO A 256 -4.77 -8.07 -3.52
CA PRO A 256 -5.31 -6.73 -3.83
C PRO A 256 -4.79 -5.65 -2.88
N GLN A 257 -4.38 -6.03 -1.67
CA GLN A 257 -3.83 -5.13 -0.66
C GLN A 257 -2.39 -4.71 -0.92
N GLY A 258 -1.63 -5.45 -1.77
CA GLY A 258 -0.18 -5.23 -1.85
C GLY A 258 0.52 -5.85 -3.04
N GLY A 259 -0.19 -6.53 -3.95
CA GLY A 259 0.41 -7.35 -5.01
C GLY A 259 0.51 -6.69 -6.39
N LEU A 260 0.21 -5.40 -6.50
CA LEU A 260 0.31 -4.68 -7.77
C LEU A 260 1.78 -4.48 -8.18
N ARG A 261 2.09 -4.85 -9.41
CA ARG A 261 3.35 -4.54 -10.08
C ARG A 261 3.08 -3.52 -11.17
N ILE A 262 3.75 -2.39 -11.04
CA ILE A 262 3.61 -1.22 -11.90
C ILE A 262 4.91 -0.42 -11.87
N SER A 263 5.27 0.23 -12.96
CA SER A 263 6.41 1.13 -13.00
C SER A 263 6.10 2.48 -12.34
N ALA A 264 7.13 3.23 -11.94
CA ALA A 264 6.95 4.57 -11.38
C ALA A 264 6.27 5.50 -12.40
N ASN A 265 6.61 5.42 -13.67
CA ASN A 265 5.93 6.16 -14.74
C ASN A 265 4.47 5.73 -14.89
N GLY A 266 4.17 4.44 -14.81
CA GLY A 266 2.80 3.93 -14.84
C GLY A 266 1.97 4.41 -13.64
N LEU A 267 2.58 4.44 -12.45
CA LEU A 267 1.93 4.94 -11.24
C LEU A 267 1.72 6.46 -11.27
N ALA A 268 2.66 7.22 -11.87
CA ALA A 268 2.50 8.66 -12.09
C ALA A 268 1.31 8.96 -13.02
N ARG A 269 1.02 8.11 -14.02
CA ARG A 269 -0.21 8.24 -14.84
C ARG A 269 -1.48 8.09 -14.00
N ILE A 270 -1.51 7.16 -13.04
CA ILE A 270 -2.62 7.02 -12.09
C ILE A 270 -2.71 8.27 -11.21
N GLY A 271 -1.58 8.78 -10.70
CA GLY A 271 -1.51 10.03 -9.95
C GLY A 271 -2.06 11.22 -10.74
N ARG A 272 -1.67 11.37 -12.00
CA ARG A 272 -2.19 12.42 -12.90
C ARG A 272 -3.70 12.30 -13.13
N MET A 273 -4.20 11.08 -13.30
CA MET A 273 -5.64 10.84 -13.42
C MET A 273 -6.40 11.37 -12.20
N LEU A 274 -5.91 11.09 -10.98
CA LEU A 274 -6.51 11.62 -9.75
C LEU A 274 -6.36 13.15 -9.65
N LEU A 275 -5.19 13.69 -10.01
CA LEU A 275 -4.90 15.12 -10.00
C LEU A 275 -5.82 15.91 -10.97
N ASN A 276 -6.20 15.28 -12.08
CA ASN A 276 -7.09 15.82 -13.11
C ASN A 276 -8.56 15.40 -12.91
N GLU A 277 -8.98 15.20 -11.65
CA GLU A 277 -10.38 14.92 -11.29
C GLU A 277 -10.98 13.75 -12.10
N GLY A 278 -10.18 12.68 -12.24
CA GLY A 278 -10.58 11.42 -12.87
C GLY A 278 -10.35 11.32 -14.37
N VAL A 279 -9.59 12.25 -14.97
CA VAL A 279 -9.26 12.26 -16.41
C VAL A 279 -7.77 12.08 -16.64
N LEU A 280 -7.38 11.27 -17.62
CA LEU A 280 -6.03 11.17 -18.14
C LEU A 280 -6.06 11.09 -19.67
N ASP A 281 -5.28 11.97 -20.35
CA ASP A 281 -5.13 11.96 -21.81
C ASP A 281 -6.51 11.82 -22.53
N ASP A 282 -7.46 12.69 -22.17
CA ASP A 282 -8.87 12.74 -22.64
C ASP A 282 -9.75 11.52 -22.25
N VAL A 283 -9.21 10.54 -21.54
CA VAL A 283 -9.98 9.40 -21.01
C VAL A 283 -10.49 9.71 -19.61
N ARG A 284 -11.82 9.78 -19.45
CA ARG A 284 -12.45 9.84 -18.12
C ARG A 284 -12.53 8.44 -17.53
N LEU A 285 -11.75 8.21 -16.47
CA LEU A 285 -11.78 6.96 -15.72
C LEU A 285 -12.80 7.04 -14.57
N LEU A 286 -12.82 8.14 -13.84
CA LEU A 286 -13.73 8.39 -12.70
C LEU A 286 -14.43 9.74 -12.86
N TRP A 287 -15.62 9.86 -12.30
CA TRP A 287 -16.24 11.17 -12.13
C TRP A 287 -15.56 11.96 -11.00
N PRO A 288 -15.57 13.31 -11.05
CA PRO A 288 -15.00 14.13 -9.98
C PRO A 288 -15.56 13.82 -8.59
N ALA A 289 -16.83 13.43 -8.51
CA ALA A 289 -17.48 13.04 -7.26
C ALA A 289 -16.81 11.79 -6.63
N SER A 290 -16.43 10.81 -7.46
CA SER A 290 -15.74 9.60 -7.01
C SER A 290 -14.31 9.90 -6.56
N VAL A 291 -13.60 10.78 -7.26
CA VAL A 291 -12.26 11.23 -6.82
C VAL A 291 -12.36 11.96 -5.47
N ARG A 292 -13.36 12.84 -5.30
CA ARG A 292 -13.61 13.47 -3.99
C ARG A 292 -13.95 12.46 -2.91
N ALA A 293 -14.81 11.47 -3.21
CA ALA A 293 -15.17 10.42 -2.25
C ALA A 293 -13.95 9.63 -1.79
N LEU A 294 -13.03 9.27 -2.71
CA LEU A 294 -11.76 8.59 -2.37
C LEU A 294 -10.91 9.43 -1.42
N THR A 295 -10.76 10.73 -1.70
CA THR A 295 -9.81 11.61 -1.02
C THR A 295 -10.38 12.32 0.21
N THR A 296 -11.70 12.29 0.42
CA THR A 296 -12.32 12.86 1.63
C THR A 296 -12.05 11.95 2.82
N PRO A 297 -11.43 12.46 3.90
CA PRO A 297 -11.18 11.67 5.09
C PRO A 297 -12.47 11.08 5.67
N GLN A 298 -12.51 9.76 5.83
CA GLN A 298 -13.54 9.02 6.55
C GLN A 298 -13.17 8.90 8.03
N TRP A 299 -11.92 9.08 8.32
CA TRP A 299 -11.37 9.10 9.67
C TRP A 299 -10.28 10.18 9.79
N THR A 300 -10.30 10.86 10.92
CA THR A 300 -9.24 11.76 11.37
C THR A 300 -8.93 11.42 12.82
N TYR A 301 -7.67 11.18 13.12
CA TYR A 301 -7.20 10.77 14.44
C TYR A 301 -7.66 11.73 15.54
N SER A 302 -8.17 11.13 16.61
CA SER A 302 -8.33 11.71 17.95
C SER A 302 -8.01 10.61 18.96
N ALA A 303 -7.67 10.95 20.19
CA ALA A 303 -7.04 10.04 21.15
C ALA A 303 -7.69 8.65 21.29
N ASP A 304 -9.01 8.54 21.08
CA ASP A 304 -9.77 7.32 21.38
C ASP A 304 -10.43 6.67 20.14
N ASN A 305 -10.13 7.13 18.92
CA ASN A 305 -10.89 6.70 17.74
C ASN A 305 -10.09 5.89 16.70
N GLY A 306 -8.87 5.47 17.04
CA GLY A 306 -8.06 4.68 16.12
C GLY A 306 -6.58 4.63 16.45
N LEU A 307 -5.88 3.77 15.73
CA LEU A 307 -4.43 3.60 15.82
C LEU A 307 -3.71 4.42 14.75
N THR A 308 -2.71 5.19 15.15
CA THR A 308 -1.85 5.93 14.23
C THR A 308 -0.66 5.11 13.74
N VAL A 309 -0.55 3.86 14.19
CA VAL A 309 0.63 3.03 14.03
C VAL A 309 0.59 2.28 12.71
N GLU A 310 1.70 2.27 11.97
CA GLU A 310 2.00 1.24 10.99
C GLU A 310 3.04 0.28 11.58
N GLU A 311 2.79 -1.01 11.42
CA GLU A 311 3.79 -2.05 11.64
C GLU A 311 4.49 -2.34 10.31
N ASP A 312 5.78 -2.09 10.23
CA ASP A 312 6.55 -2.41 9.04
C ASP A 312 6.92 -3.90 8.97
N SER A 313 7.52 -4.33 7.87
CA SER A 313 7.91 -5.72 7.65
C SER A 313 9.01 -6.22 8.60
N SER A 314 9.70 -5.31 9.31
CA SER A 314 10.70 -5.65 10.36
C SER A 314 10.07 -5.80 11.74
N GLY A 315 8.76 -5.53 11.89
CA GLY A 315 8.06 -5.48 13.16
C GLY A 315 8.29 -4.18 13.94
N GLN A 316 8.92 -3.17 13.34
CA GLN A 316 9.04 -1.85 13.94
C GLN A 316 7.75 -1.07 13.79
N SER A 317 7.29 -0.49 14.90
CA SER A 317 6.07 0.29 14.96
C SER A 317 6.35 1.76 14.65
N ARG A 318 5.64 2.34 13.67
CA ARG A 318 5.73 3.75 13.26
C ARG A 318 4.53 4.53 13.80
N SER A 319 4.63 5.06 15.02
CA SER A 319 3.58 5.84 15.66
C SER A 319 3.45 7.23 15.00
N GLY A 320 2.22 7.69 14.79
CA GLY A 320 1.91 8.95 14.12
C GLY A 320 1.92 8.89 12.59
N PHE A 321 2.00 7.69 12.03
CA PHE A 321 2.04 7.47 10.57
C PHE A 321 0.68 7.62 9.90
N PHE A 322 -0.37 7.04 10.49
CA PHE A 322 -1.75 7.25 10.02
C PHE A 322 -2.43 8.29 10.89
N CYS A 323 -2.93 9.35 10.30
CA CYS A 323 -3.65 10.40 11.03
C CYS A 323 -4.93 10.85 10.36
N ARG A 324 -5.03 10.77 9.04
CA ARG A 324 -6.26 10.96 8.27
C ARG A 324 -6.33 9.93 7.15
N TYR A 325 -7.49 9.32 6.98
CA TYR A 325 -7.66 8.27 5.99
C TYR A 325 -9.03 8.35 5.31
N GLY A 326 -9.04 8.32 3.98
CA GLY A 326 -10.22 8.29 3.13
C GLY A 326 -10.59 6.85 2.71
N LEU A 327 -11.00 6.66 1.45
CA LEU A 327 -11.24 5.33 0.90
C LEU A 327 -9.95 4.83 0.21
N ALA A 328 -9.13 4.11 0.98
CA ALA A 328 -7.78 3.67 0.60
C ALA A 328 -6.81 4.82 0.26
N VAL A 329 -6.99 5.97 0.85
CA VAL A 329 -6.20 7.17 0.64
C VAL A 329 -5.76 7.75 1.97
N GLN A 330 -4.45 7.89 2.18
CA GLN A 330 -3.90 8.70 3.27
C GLN A 330 -3.99 10.18 2.90
N THR A 331 -4.28 11.02 3.88
CA THR A 331 -4.14 12.48 3.77
C THR A 331 -3.05 12.94 4.72
N LEU A 332 -2.00 13.56 4.19
CA LEU A 332 -0.80 13.96 4.92
C LEU A 332 -0.85 15.38 5.46
N ALA A 333 0.14 15.67 6.29
CA ALA A 333 0.37 16.89 7.01
C ALA A 333 -0.76 17.18 8.01
N THR A 334 -1.12 16.17 8.81
CA THR A 334 -2.13 16.34 9.85
C THR A 334 -1.57 17.13 11.04
N LYS A 335 -2.12 18.33 11.26
CA LYS A 335 -1.70 19.22 12.37
C LYS A 335 -2.43 18.83 13.66
N ARG A 336 -2.11 17.67 14.22
CA ARG A 336 -2.64 17.18 15.51
C ARG A 336 -1.53 16.58 16.36
N GLU A 337 -1.65 16.69 17.67
CA GLU A 337 -0.77 16.00 18.59
C GLU A 337 -0.80 14.50 18.36
N GLY A 338 0.38 13.84 18.43
CA GLY A 338 0.53 12.42 18.09
C GLY A 338 0.66 12.10 16.60
N CYS A 339 0.47 13.08 15.70
CA CYS A 339 0.65 12.93 14.26
C CYS A 339 2.04 13.35 13.81
N ARG A 340 2.67 12.50 12.99
CA ARG A 340 3.98 12.72 12.38
C ARG A 340 3.98 12.26 10.92
N ASP A 341 2.89 12.56 10.21
CA ASP A 341 2.59 12.05 8.87
C ASP A 341 3.01 13.00 7.73
N ASP A 342 4.04 13.85 7.94
CA ASP A 342 4.54 14.78 6.92
C ASP A 342 5.98 14.48 6.47
N PRO A 343 6.20 13.59 5.49
CA PRO A 343 7.54 13.29 4.98
C PRO A 343 8.15 14.44 4.17
N PHE A 344 7.36 15.45 3.78
CA PHE A 344 7.84 16.63 3.08
C PHE A 344 8.37 17.68 4.05
N GLY A 345 7.82 17.75 5.27
CA GLY A 345 8.20 18.70 6.30
C GLY A 345 7.78 20.15 6.01
N ASP A 346 6.83 20.36 5.10
CA ASP A 346 6.37 21.69 4.67
C ASP A 346 4.94 22.02 5.12
N GLY A 347 4.24 21.09 5.75
CA GLY A 347 2.88 21.25 6.26
C GLY A 347 1.81 21.38 5.18
N ILE A 348 2.13 21.10 3.92
CA ILE A 348 1.19 21.14 2.79
C ILE A 348 0.39 19.84 2.73
N GLU A 349 -0.92 19.98 2.61
CA GLU A 349 -1.81 18.81 2.48
C GLU A 349 -1.55 18.07 1.17
N ARG A 350 -1.34 16.76 1.30
CA ARG A 350 -1.23 15.83 0.17
C ARG A 350 -2.09 14.61 0.39
N VAL A 351 -2.58 14.05 -0.69
CA VAL A 351 -3.33 12.79 -0.69
C VAL A 351 -2.57 11.73 -1.47
N GLY A 352 -2.68 10.48 -1.04
CA GLY A 352 -1.99 9.38 -1.70
C GLY A 352 -1.91 8.13 -0.84
N HIS A 353 -0.85 7.37 -0.97
CA HIS A 353 -0.60 6.21 -0.12
C HIS A 353 0.88 5.84 -0.10
N ALA A 354 1.37 5.41 1.04
CA ALA A 354 2.67 4.78 1.19
C ALA A 354 2.59 3.27 0.95
N GLY A 355 3.73 2.63 0.76
CA GLY A 355 3.84 1.19 0.69
C GLY A 355 5.13 0.68 1.30
N ALA A 356 5.05 -0.38 2.10
CA ALA A 356 6.20 -1.05 2.71
C ALA A 356 6.00 -2.55 2.68
N ALA A 357 6.91 -3.29 2.09
CA ALA A 357 6.95 -4.76 2.14
C ALA A 357 8.25 -5.31 1.53
N TYR A 358 8.80 -6.37 2.10
CA TYR A 358 9.90 -7.13 1.52
C TYR A 358 11.10 -6.26 1.13
N GLY A 359 11.56 -5.43 2.07
CA GLY A 359 12.70 -4.54 1.86
C GLY A 359 12.44 -3.34 0.93
N LEU A 360 11.20 -3.14 0.49
CA LEU A 360 10.78 -2.02 -0.32
C LEU A 360 10.00 -0.98 0.50
N LEU A 361 10.31 0.29 0.24
CA LEU A 361 9.49 1.44 0.61
C LEU A 361 9.05 2.17 -0.67
N SER A 362 7.80 2.63 -0.71
CA SER A 362 7.22 3.33 -1.86
C SER A 362 6.23 4.42 -1.44
N GLY A 363 5.99 5.38 -2.32
CA GLY A 363 5.02 6.45 -2.10
C GLY A 363 4.42 6.98 -3.41
N LEU A 364 3.14 7.31 -3.37
CA LEU A 364 2.46 8.17 -4.35
C LEU A 364 1.80 9.29 -3.57
N TRP A 365 2.18 10.54 -3.83
CA TRP A 365 1.64 11.71 -3.15
C TRP A 365 1.27 12.80 -4.15
N ILE A 366 0.11 13.41 -3.95
CA ILE A 366 -0.49 14.40 -4.84
C ILE A 366 -0.81 15.65 -4.03
N ASP A 367 -0.26 16.79 -4.44
CA ASP A 367 -0.66 18.13 -4.00
C ASP A 367 -1.69 18.66 -5.00
N ARG A 368 -2.95 18.65 -4.58
CA ARG A 368 -4.06 19.11 -5.43
C ARG A 368 -4.07 20.62 -5.61
N ALA A 369 -3.52 21.37 -4.65
CA ALA A 369 -3.50 22.83 -4.69
C ALA A 369 -2.47 23.33 -5.71
N SER A 370 -1.25 22.82 -5.67
CA SER A 370 -0.20 23.17 -6.63
C SER A 370 -0.36 22.46 -7.99
N GLY A 371 -1.14 21.40 -8.05
CA GLY A 371 -1.29 20.61 -9.28
C GLY A 371 -0.09 19.70 -9.57
N THR A 372 0.64 19.25 -8.53
CA THR A 372 1.84 18.43 -8.67
C THR A 372 1.73 17.11 -7.90
N GLY A 373 2.64 16.19 -8.18
CA GLY A 373 2.74 14.95 -7.43
C GLY A 373 4.10 14.28 -7.59
N VAL A 374 4.33 13.27 -6.78
CA VAL A 374 5.54 12.46 -6.78
C VAL A 374 5.20 11.00 -6.58
N VAL A 375 5.91 10.14 -7.30
CA VAL A 375 6.00 8.70 -7.08
C VAL A 375 7.43 8.36 -6.74
N TYR A 376 7.62 7.47 -5.80
CA TYR A 376 8.95 6.91 -5.54
C TYR A 376 8.88 5.47 -5.06
N PHE A 377 10.00 4.77 -5.22
CA PHE A 377 10.29 3.54 -4.49
C PHE A 377 11.78 3.40 -4.21
N ALA A 378 12.12 2.60 -3.20
CA ALA A 378 13.47 2.15 -2.92
C ALA A 378 13.44 0.70 -2.42
N THR A 379 14.47 -0.09 -2.75
CA THR A 379 14.65 -1.48 -2.27
C THR A 379 15.92 -1.60 -1.45
N GLY A 380 16.00 -2.61 -0.57
CA GLY A 380 17.15 -2.79 0.34
C GLY A 380 17.16 -1.80 1.49
N VAL A 381 15.99 -1.32 1.93
CA VAL A 381 15.85 -0.19 2.87
C VAL A 381 14.95 -0.50 4.07
N GLU A 382 14.73 -1.78 4.39
CA GLU A 382 13.89 -2.17 5.54
C GLU A 382 14.42 -1.67 6.88
N ASP A 383 15.75 -1.53 7.02
CA ASP A 383 16.43 -1.02 8.23
C ASP A 383 16.74 0.48 8.15
N ALA A 384 16.15 1.20 7.19
CA ALA A 384 16.42 2.62 7.05
C ALA A 384 16.01 3.37 8.32
N PRO A 385 16.88 4.28 8.81
CA PRO A 385 16.57 5.06 10.00
C PRO A 385 15.30 5.88 9.83
N ARG A 386 14.65 6.19 10.96
CA ARG A 386 13.51 7.09 10.96
C ARG A 386 13.90 8.46 10.48
N GLY A 387 12.98 9.08 9.77
CA GLY A 387 13.11 10.47 9.35
C GLY A 387 13.14 11.44 10.52
N THR A 388 13.75 12.58 10.29
CA THR A 388 13.86 13.64 11.30
C THR A 388 12.56 14.41 11.49
N HIS A 389 11.73 14.47 10.46
CA HIS A 389 10.52 15.32 10.43
C HIS A 389 9.23 14.53 10.66
N SER A 390 9.23 13.23 10.33
CA SER A 390 8.02 12.43 10.28
C SER A 390 8.16 11.04 10.88
N ALA A 391 7.10 10.23 10.81
CA ALA A 391 7.13 8.81 11.10
C ALA A 391 7.64 7.97 9.91
N PHE A 392 7.85 8.61 8.75
CA PHE A 392 8.47 7.99 7.59
C PHE A 392 9.98 7.82 7.81
N THR A 393 10.65 7.02 7.00
CA THR A 393 12.11 6.86 7.05
C THR A 393 12.83 8.03 6.38
N GLU A 394 14.13 8.20 6.66
CA GLU A 394 14.98 9.18 5.98
C GLU A 394 14.98 9.00 4.46
N VAL A 395 14.91 7.75 3.99
CA VAL A 395 14.84 7.43 2.56
C VAL A 395 13.54 7.93 1.95
N GLU A 396 12.41 7.70 2.62
CA GLU A 396 11.10 8.20 2.17
C GLU A 396 11.05 9.72 2.19
N GLU A 397 11.54 10.38 3.25
CA GLU A 397 11.62 11.85 3.32
C GLU A 397 12.48 12.45 2.21
N ARG A 398 13.64 11.83 1.90
CA ARG A 398 14.52 12.28 0.81
C ARG A 398 13.85 12.09 -0.54
N LEU A 399 13.24 10.95 -0.81
CA LEU A 399 12.58 10.67 -2.08
C LEU A 399 11.31 11.50 -2.26
N ALA A 400 10.55 11.76 -1.21
CA ALA A 400 9.38 12.64 -1.26
C ALA A 400 9.76 14.06 -1.70
N ARG A 401 10.79 14.63 -1.07
CA ARG A 401 11.25 16.01 -1.37
C ARG A 401 12.04 16.11 -2.68
N GLY A 402 12.76 15.07 -3.05
CA GLY A 402 13.78 15.12 -4.10
C GLY A 402 15.11 15.73 -3.60
N THR A 403 16.18 15.50 -4.33
CA THR A 403 17.46 16.19 -4.11
C THR A 403 17.32 17.62 -4.59
N ARG A 404 17.57 18.59 -3.72
CA ARG A 404 17.93 19.95 -4.14
C ARG A 404 19.40 20.02 -4.40
#